data_6abc955eff607f833e9414e88bc38105
#
_entry.id   6abc955eff607f833e9414e88bc38105
#
_cell.length_a   1.000
_cell.length_b   1.000
_cell.length_c   1.000
_cell.angle_alpha   90.00
_cell.angle_beta   90.00
_cell.angle_gamma   90.00
#
_symmetry.space_group_name_H-M   'P 1'
#
loop_
_entity.id
_entity.type
_entity.pdbx_description
1 polymer ?
#
loop_
_entity_poly.entity_id
_entity_poly.type
_entity_poly.pdbx_seq_one_letter_code
_entity_poly.pdbx_strand_id
1 'polypeptide(L)'
;AASVTVFQRTPNFVMPAMQKPMTPEWERDIKENYQEIIDKCRNHVFGMGFNPPSGRTVAESTPEEVQQVFEENWHGSFRWVFETFDDLLVDPNANMMASEFIINKMKERVDDPEIAELLTPDVGEYPLFAKRPPLDHGYMEAFNRDNVQLVDIKNREPIVEITKTGLRT
;
A
#
# COMPACT_ATOMS: atom_id res chain seq x y z
N ALA A 1 -22.79 6.14 6.48
CA ALA A 1 -23.73 5.49 5.56
C ALA A 1 -24.43 4.34 6.28
N ALA A 2 -25.69 4.04 5.90
CA ALA A 2 -26.40 2.88 6.43
C ALA A 2 -25.79 1.58 5.91
N SER A 3 -25.38 1.57 4.64
CA SER A 3 -24.64 0.49 4.01
C SER A 3 -23.70 1.03 2.93
N VAL A 4 -22.67 0.27 2.60
CA VAL A 4 -21.71 0.54 1.50
C VAL A 4 -21.56 -0.76 0.71
N THR A 5 -21.65 -0.66 -0.61
CA THR A 5 -21.33 -1.78 -1.52
C THR A 5 -20.19 -1.34 -2.44
N VAL A 6 -19.11 -2.10 -2.45
CA VAL A 6 -17.93 -1.87 -3.29
C VAL A 6 -17.96 -2.87 -4.43
N PHE A 7 -18.05 -2.38 -5.66
CA PHE A 7 -17.96 -3.18 -6.88
C PHE A 7 -16.50 -3.18 -7.35
N GLN A 8 -15.81 -4.29 -7.16
CA GLN A 8 -14.40 -4.40 -7.47
C GLN A 8 -14.16 -5.27 -8.71
N ARG A 9 -13.40 -4.74 -9.65
CA ARG A 9 -12.96 -5.50 -10.83
C ARG A 9 -11.57 -6.13 -10.63
N THR A 10 -10.64 -5.39 -10.05
CA THR A 10 -9.25 -5.83 -9.86
C THR A 10 -8.74 -5.19 -8.58
N PRO A 11 -8.22 -5.98 -7.65
CA PRO A 11 -7.59 -5.44 -6.44
C PRO A 11 -6.31 -4.68 -6.77
N ASN A 12 -5.85 -3.86 -5.85
CA ASN A 12 -4.55 -3.20 -5.93
C ASN A 12 -3.82 -3.35 -4.59
N PHE A 13 -2.48 -3.29 -4.64
CA PHE A 13 -1.71 -3.11 -3.42
C PHE A 13 -2.13 -1.82 -2.72
N VAL A 14 -2.21 -1.85 -1.39
CA VAL A 14 -2.42 -0.66 -0.57
C VAL A 14 -1.32 -0.55 0.47
N MET A 15 -0.89 0.68 0.75
CA MET A 15 0.18 0.94 1.72
C MET A 15 -0.34 1.81 2.87
N PRO A 16 0.19 1.67 4.09
CA PRO A 16 -0.27 2.47 5.22
C PRO A 16 -0.14 3.97 4.96
N ALA A 17 -1.18 4.74 5.26
CA ALA A 17 -1.09 6.19 5.29
C ALA A 17 -0.40 6.63 6.59
N MET A 18 0.54 7.58 6.47
CA MET A 18 1.23 8.15 7.64
C MET A 18 0.50 9.38 8.23
N GLN A 19 -0.82 9.39 8.18
CA GLN A 19 -1.57 10.51 8.74
C GLN A 19 -1.52 10.49 10.26
N LYS A 20 -1.04 11.59 10.82
CA LYS A 20 -1.05 11.84 12.26
C LYS A 20 -1.31 13.30 12.53
N PRO A 21 -1.91 13.66 13.68
CA PRO A 21 -2.07 15.05 14.07
C PRO A 21 -0.74 15.80 14.11
N MET A 22 -0.72 17.02 13.59
CA MET A 22 0.43 17.91 13.72
C MET A 22 0.55 18.35 15.18
N THR A 23 1.70 18.07 15.80
CA THR A 23 1.99 18.62 17.14
C THR A 23 2.68 19.97 17.03
N PRO A 24 2.58 20.85 18.05
CA PRO A 24 3.28 22.13 18.05
C PRO A 24 4.81 22.00 17.94
N GLU A 25 5.39 20.94 18.51
CA GLU A 25 6.81 20.63 18.41
C GLU A 25 7.20 20.28 16.98
N TRP A 26 6.45 19.41 16.34
CA TRP A 26 6.68 19.00 14.95
C TRP A 26 6.48 20.16 13.97
N GLU A 27 5.45 21.00 14.18
CA GLU A 27 5.24 22.21 13.38
C GLU A 27 6.43 23.18 13.50
N ARG A 28 6.95 23.36 14.70
CA ARG A 28 8.12 24.21 14.97
C ARG A 28 9.37 23.66 14.28
N ASP A 29 9.65 22.35 14.43
CA ASP A 29 10.78 21.68 13.79
C ASP A 29 10.76 21.86 12.26
N ILE A 30 9.60 21.65 11.64
CA ILE A 30 9.45 21.87 10.20
C ILE A 30 9.74 23.32 9.82
N LYS A 31 9.25 24.29 10.58
CA LYS A 31 9.45 25.73 10.28
C LYS A 31 10.90 26.14 10.45
N GLU A 32 11.57 25.64 11.47
CA GLU A 32 12.99 25.94 11.75
C GLU A 32 13.91 25.33 10.69
N ASN A 33 13.59 24.14 10.19
CA ASN A 33 14.38 23.38 9.20
C ASN A 33 13.82 23.46 7.77
N TYR A 34 12.91 24.40 7.49
CA TYR A 34 12.15 24.45 6.24
C TYR A 34 13.03 24.48 4.99
N GLN A 35 14.13 25.25 5.00
CA GLN A 35 15.03 25.36 3.85
C GLN A 35 15.77 24.03 3.60
N GLU A 36 16.23 23.37 4.64
CA GLU A 36 16.88 22.06 4.54
C GLU A 36 15.93 21.00 3.97
N ILE A 37 14.69 20.98 4.43
CA ILE A 37 13.65 20.08 3.92
C ILE A 37 13.40 20.32 2.43
N ILE A 38 13.30 21.58 1.99
CA ILE A 38 13.13 21.93 0.57
C ILE A 38 14.34 21.50 -0.25
N ASP A 39 15.55 21.73 0.23
CA ASP A 39 16.76 21.36 -0.50
C ASP A 39 16.91 19.84 -0.59
N LYS A 40 16.55 19.11 0.46
CA LYS A 40 16.43 17.63 0.42
C LYS A 40 15.42 17.17 -0.64
N CYS A 41 14.24 17.77 -0.70
CA CYS A 41 13.24 17.45 -1.73
C CYS A 41 13.76 17.75 -3.16
N ARG A 42 14.41 18.88 -3.37
CA ARG A 42 14.95 19.27 -4.68
C ARG A 42 16.05 18.34 -5.19
N ASN A 43 16.83 17.79 -4.28
CA ASN A 43 17.93 16.87 -4.60
C ASN A 43 17.49 15.41 -4.69
N HIS A 44 16.24 15.09 -4.38
CA HIS A 44 15.70 13.73 -4.47
C HIS A 44 15.08 13.47 -5.84
N VAL A 45 15.31 12.30 -6.44
CA VAL A 45 14.87 11.93 -7.80
C VAL A 45 13.34 12.04 -8.00
N PHE A 46 12.55 11.86 -6.94
CA PHE A 46 11.09 12.00 -6.97
C PHE A 46 10.58 13.34 -6.42
N GLY A 47 11.46 14.27 -6.10
CA GLY A 47 11.06 15.54 -5.49
C GLY A 47 10.47 15.41 -4.08
N MET A 48 10.77 14.32 -3.37
CA MET A 48 10.25 14.02 -2.04
C MET A 48 11.37 14.05 -1.00
N GLY A 49 11.04 14.40 0.24
CA GLY A 49 12.00 14.43 1.36
C GLY A 49 12.36 13.04 1.89
N PHE A 50 12.51 12.04 1.03
CA PHE A 50 12.94 10.70 1.41
C PHE A 50 14.43 10.67 1.72
N ASN A 51 14.88 9.63 2.41
CA ASN A 51 16.30 9.39 2.60
C ASN A 51 16.95 8.95 1.28
N PRO A 52 18.26 9.11 1.13
CA PRO A 52 18.97 8.55 -0.02
C PRO A 52 18.80 7.01 -0.04
N PRO A 53 19.10 6.37 -1.18
CA PRO A 53 19.12 4.91 -1.30
C PRO A 53 19.85 4.25 -0.15
N SER A 54 19.34 3.09 0.31
CA SER A 54 19.86 2.39 1.49
C SER A 54 21.26 1.79 1.29
N GLY A 55 21.64 1.57 0.03
CA GLY A 55 22.84 0.83 -0.37
C GLY A 55 22.69 -0.68 -0.17
N ARG A 56 21.47 -1.17 0.13
CA ARG A 56 21.18 -2.59 0.33
C ARG A 56 20.37 -3.14 -0.84
N THR A 57 20.60 -4.41 -1.17
CA THR A 57 19.80 -5.15 -2.14
C THR A 57 19.22 -6.41 -1.50
N VAL A 58 18.04 -6.83 -1.95
CA VAL A 58 17.46 -8.13 -1.56
C VAL A 58 18.38 -9.26 -1.99
N ALA A 59 18.99 -9.14 -3.16
CA ALA A 59 19.88 -10.16 -3.71
C ALA A 59 21.14 -10.45 -2.83
N GLU A 60 21.57 -9.49 -2.02
CA GLU A 60 22.73 -9.59 -1.14
C GLU A 60 22.35 -9.82 0.33
N SER A 61 21.07 -10.02 0.62
CA SER A 61 20.52 -10.17 1.97
C SER A 61 19.94 -11.57 2.16
N THR A 62 19.95 -12.07 3.40
CA THR A 62 19.24 -13.30 3.74
C THR A 62 17.73 -13.06 3.82
N PRO A 63 16.88 -14.09 3.66
CA PRO A 63 15.43 -13.94 3.79
C PRO A 63 15.01 -13.37 5.15
N GLU A 64 15.71 -13.72 6.22
CA GLU A 64 15.45 -13.24 7.58
C GLU A 64 15.75 -11.74 7.70
N GLU A 65 16.88 -11.28 7.12
CA GLU A 65 17.22 -9.86 7.07
C GLU A 65 16.22 -9.06 6.25
N VAL A 66 15.78 -9.59 5.11
CA VAL A 66 14.76 -8.95 4.27
C VAL A 66 13.45 -8.78 5.06
N GLN A 67 12.98 -9.85 5.70
CA GLN A 67 11.76 -9.82 6.51
C GLN A 67 11.88 -8.82 7.66
N GLN A 68 13.00 -8.81 8.37
CA GLN A 68 13.24 -7.87 9.47
C GLN A 68 13.20 -6.42 8.98
N VAL A 69 13.90 -6.09 7.90
CA VAL A 69 13.93 -4.73 7.33
C VAL A 69 12.55 -4.30 6.86
N PHE A 70 11.79 -5.20 6.25
CA PHE A 70 10.42 -4.92 5.80
C PHE A 70 9.51 -4.61 6.98
N GLU A 71 9.55 -5.40 8.06
CA GLU A 71 8.74 -5.18 9.27
C GLU A 71 9.09 -3.88 9.98
N GLU A 72 10.38 -3.62 10.22
CA GLU A 72 10.84 -2.43 10.93
C GLU A 72 10.43 -1.11 10.22
N ASN A 73 10.29 -1.15 8.90
CA ASN A 73 9.98 0.03 8.08
C ASN A 73 8.52 0.07 7.58
N TRP A 74 7.69 -0.94 7.87
CA TRP A 74 6.36 -1.08 7.31
C TRP A 74 5.48 0.18 7.42
N HIS A 75 5.56 0.89 8.52
CA HIS A 75 4.82 2.13 8.73
C HIS A 75 5.40 3.36 8.00
N GLY A 76 6.43 3.17 7.18
CA GLY A 76 7.05 4.22 6.38
C GLY A 76 6.23 4.71 5.19
N SER A 77 5.06 4.13 4.89
CA SER A 77 4.27 4.45 3.70
C SER A 77 5.11 4.24 2.42
N PHE A 78 5.06 5.14 1.44
CA PHE A 78 5.90 5.03 0.24
C PHE A 78 7.41 5.04 0.51
N ARG A 79 7.85 5.60 1.64
CA ARG A 79 9.26 5.53 2.05
C ARG A 79 9.74 4.08 2.16
N TRP A 80 8.87 3.17 2.57
CA TRP A 80 9.17 1.75 2.68
C TRP A 80 9.78 1.18 1.40
N VAL A 81 9.22 1.53 0.22
CA VAL A 81 9.72 1.04 -1.08
C VAL A 81 11.06 1.66 -1.46
N PHE A 82 11.30 2.92 -1.09
CA PHE A 82 12.47 3.68 -1.53
C PHE A 82 13.61 3.70 -0.52
N GLU A 83 13.36 3.29 0.72
CA GLU A 83 14.33 3.39 1.81
C GLU A 83 14.71 2.01 2.41
N THR A 84 14.08 0.90 2.00
CA THR A 84 14.42 -0.45 2.48
C THR A 84 15.50 -1.11 1.64
N PHE A 85 15.23 -1.39 0.38
CA PHE A 85 16.16 -2.00 -0.56
C PHE A 85 16.12 -1.27 -1.90
N ASP A 86 17.27 -1.16 -2.55
CA ASP A 86 17.44 -0.36 -3.76
C ASP A 86 16.96 -1.09 -5.04
N ASP A 87 16.75 -2.40 -4.96
CA ASP A 87 16.40 -3.27 -6.09
C ASP A 87 14.90 -3.64 -6.19
N LEU A 88 14.06 -3.18 -5.24
CA LEU A 88 12.63 -3.57 -5.21
C LEU A 88 11.86 -3.25 -6.49
N LEU A 89 12.23 -2.21 -7.22
CA LEU A 89 11.54 -1.78 -8.45
C LEU A 89 12.23 -2.22 -9.74
N VAL A 90 13.41 -2.83 -9.65
CA VAL A 90 14.25 -3.17 -10.82
C VAL A 90 14.60 -4.65 -10.91
N ASP A 91 14.58 -5.38 -9.81
CA ASP A 91 14.77 -6.83 -9.77
C ASP A 91 13.42 -7.56 -9.58
N PRO A 92 13.05 -8.50 -10.48
CA PRO A 92 11.77 -9.19 -10.38
C PRO A 92 11.61 -10.05 -9.11
N ASN A 93 12.68 -10.65 -8.59
CA ASN A 93 12.61 -11.47 -7.39
C ASN A 93 12.44 -10.59 -6.15
N ALA A 94 13.20 -9.49 -6.06
CA ALA A 94 13.04 -8.50 -5.00
C ALA A 94 11.62 -7.91 -5.00
N ASN A 95 11.09 -7.57 -6.18
CA ASN A 95 9.72 -7.07 -6.34
C ASN A 95 8.67 -8.10 -5.90
N MET A 96 8.87 -9.37 -6.21
CA MET A 96 7.97 -10.46 -5.80
C MET A 96 7.97 -10.64 -4.28
N MET A 97 9.13 -10.63 -3.62
CA MET A 97 9.22 -10.71 -2.15
C MET A 97 8.54 -9.51 -1.47
N ALA A 98 8.73 -8.31 -2.02
CA ALA A 98 8.05 -7.10 -1.55
C ALA A 98 6.51 -7.19 -1.75
N SER A 99 6.07 -7.72 -2.89
CA SER A 99 4.65 -7.94 -3.19
C SER A 99 4.01 -8.91 -2.20
N GLU A 100 4.66 -10.04 -1.96
CA GLU A 100 4.21 -11.06 -1.00
C GLU A 100 4.08 -10.49 0.42
N PHE A 101 5.08 -9.74 0.85
CA PHE A 101 5.06 -9.07 2.15
C PHE A 101 3.84 -8.14 2.28
N ILE A 102 3.62 -7.25 1.30
CA ILE A 102 2.50 -6.30 1.32
C ILE A 102 1.15 -7.04 1.29
N ILE A 103 1.00 -8.07 0.46
CA ILE A 103 -0.21 -8.90 0.38
C ILE A 103 -0.52 -9.51 1.75
N ASN A 104 0.46 -10.08 2.42
CA ASN A 104 0.29 -10.64 3.76
C ASN A 104 -0.16 -9.57 4.76
N LYS A 105 0.47 -8.39 4.75
CA LYS A 105 0.06 -7.25 5.59
C LYS A 105 -1.35 -6.72 5.28
N MET A 106 -1.80 -6.82 4.05
CA MET A 106 -3.18 -6.48 3.69
C MET A 106 -4.15 -7.53 4.24
N LYS A 107 -3.85 -8.83 4.06
CA LYS A 107 -4.70 -9.94 4.53
C LYS A 107 -4.86 -9.96 6.05
N GLU A 108 -3.81 -9.68 6.81
CA GLU A 108 -3.84 -9.59 8.29
C GLU A 108 -4.90 -8.61 8.83
N ARG A 109 -5.38 -7.68 8.01
CA ARG A 109 -6.31 -6.61 8.39
C ARG A 109 -7.77 -6.91 8.10
N VAL A 110 -8.07 -8.06 7.50
CA VAL A 110 -9.42 -8.48 7.09
C VAL A 110 -9.76 -9.80 7.77
N ASP A 111 -10.84 -9.80 8.54
CA ASP A 111 -11.24 -10.94 9.38
C ASP A 111 -11.73 -12.13 8.56
N ASP A 112 -12.43 -11.87 7.44
CA ASP A 112 -12.93 -12.90 6.54
C ASP A 112 -11.85 -13.26 5.51
N PRO A 113 -11.34 -14.50 5.50
CA PRO A 113 -10.26 -14.90 4.59
C PRO A 113 -10.70 -14.88 3.11
N GLU A 114 -11.98 -15.09 2.79
CA GLU A 114 -12.46 -15.01 1.42
C GLU A 114 -12.48 -13.57 0.92
N ILE A 115 -12.90 -12.63 1.77
CA ILE A 115 -12.85 -11.19 1.46
C ILE A 115 -11.41 -10.72 1.39
N ALA A 116 -10.52 -11.21 2.26
CA ALA A 116 -9.10 -10.88 2.22
C ALA A 116 -8.45 -11.28 0.89
N GLU A 117 -8.75 -12.49 0.38
CA GLU A 117 -8.28 -12.94 -0.93
C GLU A 117 -8.81 -12.06 -2.07
N LEU A 118 -10.09 -11.70 -2.04
CA LEU A 118 -10.68 -10.84 -3.07
C LEU A 118 -10.11 -9.41 -3.06
N LEU A 119 -9.70 -8.89 -1.91
CA LEU A 119 -9.16 -7.54 -1.76
C LEU A 119 -7.68 -7.42 -2.09
N THR A 120 -6.97 -8.54 -2.25
CA THR A 120 -5.53 -8.57 -2.52
C THR A 120 -5.23 -9.07 -3.93
N PRO A 121 -4.20 -8.53 -4.62
CA PRO A 121 -3.71 -9.13 -5.85
C PRO A 121 -3.16 -10.53 -5.60
N ASP A 122 -3.22 -11.42 -6.60
CA ASP A 122 -2.45 -12.65 -6.57
C ASP A 122 -0.95 -12.35 -6.66
N VAL A 123 -0.13 -13.13 -5.96
CA VAL A 123 1.33 -13.01 -6.05
C VAL A 123 1.77 -13.21 -7.50
N GLY A 124 2.44 -12.21 -8.07
CA GLY A 124 2.92 -12.25 -9.45
C GLY A 124 1.86 -11.89 -10.52
N GLU A 125 0.62 -11.55 -10.15
CA GLU A 125 -0.39 -11.07 -11.13
C GLU A 125 0.12 -9.85 -11.89
N TYR A 126 0.74 -8.92 -11.18
CA TYR A 126 1.48 -7.79 -11.75
C TYR A 126 2.51 -7.27 -10.74
N PRO A 127 3.62 -6.67 -11.22
CA PRO A 127 4.65 -6.15 -10.33
C PRO A 127 4.14 -5.05 -9.40
N LEU A 128 4.66 -5.02 -8.18
CA LEU A 128 4.45 -3.90 -7.26
C LEU A 128 4.85 -2.58 -7.95
N PHE A 129 4.03 -1.55 -7.85
CA PHE A 129 4.14 -0.25 -8.54
C PHE A 129 3.86 -0.25 -10.05
N ALA A 130 3.54 -1.37 -10.69
CA ALA A 130 2.98 -1.33 -12.05
C ALA A 130 1.64 -0.57 -12.09
N LYS A 131 0.89 -0.64 -10.98
CA LYS A 131 -0.21 0.28 -10.67
C LYS A 131 0.15 1.01 -9.38
N ARG A 132 0.00 2.33 -9.35
CA ARG A 132 0.31 3.12 -8.16
C ARG A 132 -0.53 2.66 -6.97
N PRO A 133 0.09 2.15 -5.87
CA PRO A 133 -0.67 1.77 -4.68
C PRO A 133 -1.30 3.01 -4.03
N PRO A 134 -2.60 2.99 -3.68
CA PRO A 134 -3.17 4.02 -2.84
C PRO A 134 -2.63 3.93 -1.40
N LEU A 135 -2.62 5.07 -0.72
CA LEU A 135 -2.38 5.12 0.71
C LEU A 135 -3.68 4.81 1.45
N ASP A 136 -3.62 3.80 2.30
CA ASP A 136 -4.78 3.31 3.03
C ASP A 136 -4.87 3.89 4.44
N HIS A 137 -6.08 4.27 4.80
CA HIS A 137 -6.43 4.82 6.11
C HIS A 137 -7.69 4.15 6.66
N GLY A 138 -7.69 2.83 6.72
CA GLY A 138 -8.79 2.00 7.23
C GLY A 138 -9.71 1.43 6.14
N TYR A 139 -9.27 1.39 4.88
CA TYR A 139 -10.04 0.78 3.79
C TYR A 139 -10.18 -0.73 3.98
N MET A 140 -9.10 -1.43 4.32
CA MET A 140 -9.12 -2.88 4.53
C MET A 140 -10.04 -3.24 5.71
N GLU A 141 -9.89 -2.56 6.84
CA GLU A 141 -10.71 -2.79 8.05
C GLU A 141 -12.18 -2.41 7.85
N ALA A 142 -12.51 -1.60 6.85
CA ALA A 142 -13.90 -1.28 6.57
C ALA A 142 -14.73 -2.51 6.21
N PHE A 143 -14.09 -3.53 5.61
CA PHE A 143 -14.75 -4.78 5.21
C PHE A 143 -15.02 -5.74 6.38
N ASN A 144 -14.50 -5.47 7.58
CA ASN A 144 -14.86 -6.18 8.82
C ASN A 144 -16.19 -5.70 9.43
N ARG A 145 -16.89 -4.78 8.74
CA ARG A 145 -18.18 -4.23 9.20
C ARG A 145 -19.33 -4.91 8.50
N ASP A 146 -20.38 -5.26 9.24
CA ASP A 146 -21.60 -5.91 8.72
C ASP A 146 -22.32 -5.11 7.64
N ASN A 147 -22.11 -3.79 7.59
CA ASN A 147 -22.76 -2.89 6.64
C ASN A 147 -21.88 -2.55 5.40
N VAL A 148 -20.75 -3.23 5.23
CA VAL A 148 -19.87 -3.09 4.05
C VAL A 148 -19.83 -4.40 3.29
N GLN A 149 -20.09 -4.34 1.99
CA GLN A 149 -20.12 -5.51 1.11
C GLN A 149 -19.15 -5.33 -0.04
N LEU A 150 -18.46 -6.41 -0.41
CA LEU A 150 -17.63 -6.50 -1.60
C LEU A 150 -18.34 -7.35 -2.67
N VAL A 151 -18.40 -6.84 -3.89
CA VAL A 151 -18.92 -7.53 -5.07
C VAL A 151 -17.79 -7.67 -6.11
N ASP A 152 -17.39 -8.90 -6.40
CA ASP A 152 -16.40 -9.20 -7.46
C ASP A 152 -17.10 -9.20 -8.82
N ILE A 153 -17.02 -8.06 -9.52
CA ILE A 153 -17.63 -7.90 -10.84
C ILE A 153 -16.77 -8.47 -11.99
N LYS A 154 -15.59 -8.99 -11.71
CA LYS A 154 -14.74 -9.60 -12.74
C LYS A 154 -15.08 -11.07 -12.94
N ASN A 155 -15.19 -11.84 -11.86
CA ASN A 155 -15.22 -13.28 -11.92
C ASN A 155 -16.54 -13.90 -11.42
N ARG A 156 -17.29 -13.19 -10.55
CA ARG A 156 -18.45 -13.76 -9.86
C ARG A 156 -19.77 -13.10 -10.28
N GLU A 157 -19.85 -11.78 -10.19
CA GLU A 157 -21.11 -11.02 -10.34
C GLU A 157 -20.93 -9.82 -11.29
N PRO A 158 -20.74 -10.05 -12.60
CA PRO A 158 -20.54 -8.96 -13.55
C PRO A 158 -21.76 -8.04 -13.61
N ILE A 159 -21.52 -6.74 -13.72
CA ILE A 159 -22.60 -5.76 -13.92
C ILE A 159 -23.20 -5.98 -15.31
N VAL A 160 -24.48 -6.38 -15.35
CA VAL A 160 -25.23 -6.65 -16.59
C VAL A 160 -26.14 -5.50 -16.99
N GLU A 161 -26.55 -4.65 -16.07
CA GLU A 161 -27.43 -3.52 -16.35
C GLU A 161 -27.31 -2.39 -15.31
N ILE A 162 -27.42 -1.15 -15.80
CA ILE A 162 -27.64 0.02 -14.95
C ILE A 162 -29.12 0.35 -14.97
N THR A 163 -29.77 0.25 -13.84
CA THR A 163 -31.21 0.48 -13.68
C THR A 163 -31.47 1.86 -13.08
N LYS A 164 -32.75 2.26 -13.02
CA LYS A 164 -33.14 3.52 -12.36
C LYS A 164 -32.89 3.53 -10.85
N THR A 165 -32.74 2.36 -10.23
CA THR A 165 -32.63 2.20 -8.78
C THR A 165 -31.27 1.62 -8.34
N GLY A 166 -30.37 1.27 -9.26
CA GLY A 166 -29.07 0.72 -8.93
C GLY A 166 -28.42 -0.08 -10.06
N LEU A 167 -27.50 -0.96 -9.69
CA LEU A 167 -26.85 -1.89 -10.59
C LEU A 167 -27.47 -3.27 -10.45
N ARG A 168 -27.56 -3.98 -11.57
CA ARG A 168 -27.90 -5.41 -11.56
C ARG A 168 -26.64 -6.19 -11.95
N THR A 169 -26.20 -7.09 -11.09
CA THR A 169 -25.14 -8.06 -11.29
C THR A 169 -25.72 -9.42 -11.54
#